data_9613602c98aad2cacb0763c0d3dda738
#
_entry.id   9613602c98aad2cacb0763c0d3dda738
#
_cell.length_a   1.000
_cell.length_b   1.000
_cell.length_c   1.000
_cell.angle_alpha   90.00
_cell.angle_beta   90.00
_cell.angle_gamma   90.00
#
_symmetry.space_group_name_H-M   'P 1'
#
loop_
_entity.id
_entity.type
_entity.pdbx_description
1 polymer ?
#
loop_
_entity_poly.entity_id
_entity_poly.type
_entity_poly.pdbx_seq_one_letter_code
_entity_poly.pdbx_strand_id
1 'polypeptide(L)'
;MKTYLARRLQTLAWLTLAALLIGQLGALHWTAELFSHFVPHYAAVFALAALCLHNRWRYLWAAWALALTAWTLWPPVLEPPDSAATRLIWYNVNLDNRDARGESARLLAADADILALAEIQLHDPGWQPLRQHYPHGCVHEENSPFALAVFARAPLAACEVRFIEDYPYIRATLADGRTLYAAHPPPPINADLARARIAYLRHLADRLATEKSALLLGDLNSSPYSQHYRELLRRAGLHTTTRNGLPTWLPLGLNLDHALVRHGQAHSSALPWHTSDHRPLQTDWGRP
;
A
#
# COMPACT_ATOMS: atom_id res chain seq x y z
N MET A 1 14.57 -39.85 9.78
CA MET A 1 13.98 -38.80 8.89
C MET A 1 13.07 -37.84 9.70
N LYS A 2 12.06 -38.32 10.45
CA LYS A 2 11.14 -37.43 11.22
C LYS A 2 11.84 -36.51 12.24
N THR A 3 12.80 -37.02 13.00
CA THR A 3 13.57 -36.22 13.99
C THR A 3 14.46 -35.17 13.34
N TYR A 4 15.01 -35.43 12.17
CA TYR A 4 15.81 -34.46 11.43
C TYR A 4 14.96 -33.29 10.92
N LEU A 5 13.81 -33.56 10.30
CA LEU A 5 12.87 -32.53 9.84
C LEU A 5 12.34 -31.68 11.01
N ALA A 6 12.00 -32.32 12.14
CA ALA A 6 11.56 -31.60 13.32
C ALA A 6 12.63 -30.63 13.86
N ARG A 7 13.92 -31.03 13.88
CA ARG A 7 15.03 -30.14 14.27
C ARG A 7 15.16 -28.96 13.30
N ARG A 8 15.10 -29.19 12.00
CA ARG A 8 15.15 -28.14 10.98
C ARG A 8 14.02 -27.12 11.15
N LEU A 9 12.80 -27.62 11.33
CA LEU A 9 11.63 -26.75 11.54
C LEU A 9 11.75 -25.95 12.86
N GLN A 10 12.26 -26.56 13.92
CA GLN A 10 12.52 -25.87 15.18
C GLN A 10 13.56 -24.75 15.01
N THR A 11 14.67 -25.02 14.27
CA THR A 11 15.68 -23.99 13.94
C THR A 11 15.07 -22.87 13.10
N LEU A 12 14.27 -23.21 12.08
CA LEU A 12 13.60 -22.21 11.26
C LEU A 12 12.68 -21.31 12.10
N ALA A 13 11.90 -21.89 13.03
CA ALA A 13 11.05 -21.09 13.90
C ALA A 13 11.84 -20.12 14.79
N TRP A 14 13.00 -20.53 15.32
CA TRP A 14 13.88 -19.62 16.07
C TRP A 14 14.49 -18.50 15.20
N LEU A 15 14.92 -18.82 13.97
CA LEU A 15 15.41 -17.82 13.02
C LEU A 15 14.31 -16.85 12.62
N THR A 16 13.09 -17.35 12.44
CA THR A 16 11.91 -16.53 12.17
C THR A 16 11.59 -15.59 13.33
N LEU A 17 11.71 -16.06 14.58
CA LEU A 17 11.57 -15.20 15.75
C LEU A 17 12.66 -14.12 15.80
N ALA A 18 13.90 -14.48 15.54
CA ALA A 18 15.00 -13.51 15.45
C ALA A 18 14.74 -12.47 14.38
N ALA A 19 14.30 -12.88 13.18
CA ALA A 19 13.94 -11.97 12.08
C ALA A 19 12.79 -11.03 12.47
N LEU A 20 11.73 -11.54 13.09
CA LEU A 20 10.63 -10.74 13.62
C LEU A 20 11.10 -9.68 14.63
N LEU A 21 11.99 -10.06 15.55
CA LEU A 21 12.55 -9.14 16.56
C LEU A 21 13.47 -8.10 15.92
N ILE A 22 14.31 -8.49 14.95
CA ILE A 22 15.14 -7.56 14.17
C ILE A 22 14.25 -6.55 13.46
N GLY A 23 13.14 -6.97 12.88
CA GLY A 23 12.17 -6.07 12.23
C GLY A 23 11.63 -4.97 13.16
N GLN A 24 11.58 -5.20 14.49
CA GLN A 24 11.19 -4.17 15.44
C GLN A 24 12.26 -3.08 15.65
N LEU A 25 13.47 -3.31 15.18
CA LEU A 25 14.57 -2.34 15.21
C LEU A 25 14.61 -1.47 13.94
N GLY A 26 13.60 -1.54 13.09
CA GLY A 26 13.52 -0.83 11.81
C GLY A 26 13.64 0.70 11.93
N ALA A 27 13.26 1.30 13.07
CA ALA A 27 13.49 2.72 13.31
C ALA A 27 14.97 3.09 13.46
N LEU A 28 15.83 2.13 13.80
CA LEU A 28 17.26 2.34 14.03
C LEU A 28 18.08 2.14 12.74
N HIS A 29 17.65 1.22 11.89
CA HIS A 29 18.38 0.92 10.66
C HIS A 29 17.44 0.37 9.58
N TRP A 30 17.58 0.87 8.34
CA TRP A 30 16.72 0.51 7.23
C TRP A 30 16.72 -0.98 6.86
N THR A 31 17.87 -1.66 6.97
CA THR A 31 17.92 -3.11 6.70
C THR A 31 17.16 -3.93 7.74
N ALA A 32 17.11 -3.48 8.99
CA ALA A 32 16.29 -4.11 10.01
C ALA A 32 14.79 -3.95 9.69
N GLU A 33 14.39 -2.80 9.15
CA GLU A 33 13.01 -2.57 8.74
C GLU A 33 12.54 -3.57 7.68
N LEU A 34 13.41 -4.00 6.75
CA LEU A 34 13.04 -4.97 5.71
C LEU A 34 12.45 -6.26 6.30
N PHE A 35 12.90 -6.69 7.46
CA PHE A 35 12.35 -7.85 8.17
C PHE A 35 10.92 -7.62 8.67
N SER A 36 10.49 -6.39 8.87
CA SER A 36 9.14 -6.10 9.34
C SER A 36 8.06 -6.43 8.29
N HIS A 37 8.38 -6.45 7.02
CA HIS A 37 7.42 -6.64 5.95
C HIS A 37 6.85 -8.08 5.87
N PHE A 38 7.51 -9.06 6.50
CA PHE A 38 7.20 -10.48 6.35
C PHE A 38 6.32 -11.08 7.47
N VAL A 39 5.61 -10.27 8.22
CA VAL A 39 4.77 -10.73 9.35
C VAL A 39 3.79 -11.86 8.96
N PRO A 40 3.06 -11.82 7.82
CA PRO A 40 2.19 -12.93 7.41
C PRO A 40 2.96 -14.24 7.16
N HIS A 41 4.18 -14.14 6.60
CA HIS A 41 5.06 -15.29 6.37
C HIS A 41 5.55 -15.89 7.68
N TYR A 42 5.90 -15.05 8.65
CA TYR A 42 6.28 -15.49 9.99
C TYR A 42 5.14 -16.21 10.70
N ALA A 43 3.91 -15.69 10.57
CA ALA A 43 2.73 -16.37 11.10
C ALA A 43 2.56 -17.78 10.52
N ALA A 44 2.76 -17.96 9.21
CA ALA A 44 2.70 -19.24 8.54
C ALA A 44 3.78 -20.23 9.04
N VAL A 45 5.03 -19.77 9.20
CA VAL A 45 6.14 -20.58 9.73
C VAL A 45 5.82 -21.03 11.17
N PHE A 46 5.35 -20.12 12.02
CA PHE A 46 4.99 -20.46 13.40
C PHE A 46 3.79 -21.40 13.48
N ALA A 47 2.79 -21.24 12.61
CA ALA A 47 1.66 -22.15 12.52
C ALA A 47 2.13 -23.58 12.13
N LEU A 48 2.99 -23.68 11.11
CA LEU A 48 3.58 -24.97 10.72
C LEU A 48 4.39 -25.59 11.87
N ALA A 49 5.19 -24.81 12.58
CA ALA A 49 5.95 -25.28 13.74
C ALA A 49 5.03 -25.75 14.87
N ALA A 50 3.94 -25.03 15.17
CA ALA A 50 2.97 -25.40 16.18
C ALA A 50 2.25 -26.73 15.87
N LEU A 51 1.95 -26.96 14.60
CA LEU A 51 1.25 -28.17 14.14
C LEU A 51 2.17 -29.40 14.08
N CYS A 52 3.41 -29.22 13.60
CA CYS A 52 4.31 -30.34 13.29
C CYS A 52 5.26 -30.73 14.44
N LEU A 53 5.54 -29.84 15.39
CA LEU A 53 6.41 -30.15 16.52
C LEU A 53 5.61 -30.76 17.68
N HIS A 54 6.17 -31.82 18.29
CA HIS A 54 5.54 -32.55 19.39
C HIS A 54 6.24 -32.31 20.74
N ASN A 55 6.91 -31.14 20.88
CA ASN A 55 7.61 -30.73 22.10
C ASN A 55 6.92 -29.50 22.74
N ARG A 56 7.38 -29.08 23.92
CA ARG A 56 6.83 -27.94 24.68
C ARG A 56 6.82 -26.63 23.91
N TRP A 57 7.73 -26.45 22.94
CA TRP A 57 7.85 -25.22 22.14
C TRP A 57 6.67 -25.01 21.18
N ARG A 58 5.89 -26.08 20.89
CA ARG A 58 4.70 -25.94 20.02
C ARG A 58 3.71 -24.89 20.54
N TYR A 59 3.57 -24.76 21.86
CA TYR A 59 2.65 -23.78 22.46
C TYR A 59 3.15 -22.36 22.28
N LEU A 60 4.47 -22.12 22.34
CA LEU A 60 5.06 -20.83 22.03
C LEU A 60 4.81 -20.44 20.57
N TRP A 61 5.03 -21.39 19.65
CA TRP A 61 4.80 -21.15 18.23
C TRP A 61 3.32 -20.93 17.92
N ALA A 62 2.43 -21.65 18.56
CA ALA A 62 0.99 -21.43 18.45
C ALA A 62 0.59 -20.01 18.91
N ALA A 63 1.12 -19.54 20.04
CA ALA A 63 0.85 -18.20 20.53
C ALA A 63 1.32 -17.12 19.55
N TRP A 64 2.54 -17.25 19.00
CA TRP A 64 3.04 -16.32 17.97
C TRP A 64 2.21 -16.39 16.69
N ALA A 65 1.88 -17.59 16.21
CA ALA A 65 1.03 -17.76 15.02
C ALA A 65 -0.31 -17.05 15.18
N LEU A 66 -0.99 -17.25 16.32
CA LEU A 66 -2.27 -16.60 16.61
C LEU A 66 -2.16 -15.07 16.69
N ALA A 67 -1.15 -14.57 17.40
CA ALA A 67 -0.94 -13.13 17.55
C ALA A 67 -0.66 -12.45 16.22
N LEU A 68 0.25 -13.01 15.40
CA LEU A 68 0.58 -12.45 14.10
C LEU A 68 -0.57 -12.61 13.10
N THR A 69 -1.33 -13.71 13.13
CA THR A 69 -2.52 -13.88 12.31
C THR A 69 -3.57 -12.83 12.66
N ALA A 70 -3.83 -12.60 13.95
CA ALA A 70 -4.75 -11.58 14.40
C ALA A 70 -4.30 -10.18 13.88
N TRP A 71 -3.01 -9.87 13.97
CA TRP A 71 -2.48 -8.61 13.44
C TRP A 71 -2.60 -8.51 11.91
N THR A 72 -2.40 -9.62 11.20
CA THR A 72 -2.55 -9.70 9.73
C THR A 72 -4.01 -9.46 9.29
N LEU A 73 -4.97 -9.96 10.05
CA LEU A 73 -6.40 -9.82 9.75
C LEU A 73 -7.00 -8.49 10.25
N TRP A 74 -6.24 -7.67 10.96
CA TRP A 74 -6.69 -6.36 11.43
C TRP A 74 -6.75 -5.33 10.29
N PRO A 75 -7.72 -4.38 10.28
CA PRO A 75 -8.92 -4.34 11.12
C PRO A 75 -9.93 -5.46 10.76
N PRO A 76 -10.74 -5.94 11.72
CA PRO A 76 -11.58 -7.14 11.51
C PRO A 76 -12.72 -6.92 10.50
N VAL A 77 -13.32 -5.75 10.52
CA VAL A 77 -14.45 -5.38 9.66
C VAL A 77 -14.24 -3.95 9.17
N LEU A 78 -14.48 -3.75 7.87
CA LEU A 78 -14.46 -2.44 7.23
C LEU A 78 -15.84 -2.25 6.59
N GLU A 79 -16.63 -1.33 7.13
CA GLU A 79 -17.94 -1.02 6.59
C GLU A 79 -17.82 -0.10 5.37
N PRO A 80 -18.57 -0.35 4.29
CA PRO A 80 -18.65 0.58 3.18
C PRO A 80 -19.34 1.87 3.66
N PRO A 81 -18.98 3.03 3.07
CA PRO A 81 -19.66 4.28 3.38
C PRO A 81 -21.13 4.22 2.91
N ASP A 82 -21.98 4.97 3.60
CA ASP A 82 -23.36 5.21 3.17
C ASP A 82 -23.40 5.80 1.76
N SER A 83 -24.57 5.79 1.13
CA SER A 83 -24.79 6.19 -0.26
C SER A 83 -24.16 7.55 -0.64
N ALA A 84 -23.71 7.72 -1.88
CA ALA A 84 -23.02 8.87 -2.47
C ALA A 84 -21.51 8.95 -2.20
N ALA A 85 -20.85 7.79 -2.09
CA ALA A 85 -19.40 7.72 -2.09
C ALA A 85 -18.81 8.09 -3.47
N THR A 86 -17.64 8.72 -3.45
CA THR A 86 -16.77 8.86 -4.62
C THR A 86 -15.96 7.57 -4.77
N ARG A 87 -16.01 6.94 -5.94
CA ARG A 87 -15.24 5.74 -6.25
C ARG A 87 -13.89 6.11 -6.83
N LEU A 88 -12.83 5.63 -6.21
CA LEU A 88 -11.46 5.85 -6.66
C LEU A 88 -10.77 4.51 -6.93
N ILE A 89 -9.81 4.50 -7.85
CA ILE A 89 -8.90 3.38 -8.02
C ILE A 89 -7.47 3.91 -7.90
N TRP A 90 -6.69 3.26 -7.03
CA TRP A 90 -5.24 3.34 -7.00
C TRP A 90 -4.67 2.14 -7.75
N TYR A 91 -3.66 2.40 -8.59
CA TYR A 91 -2.96 1.32 -9.28
C TYR A 91 -1.52 1.72 -9.65
N ASN A 92 -0.53 0.99 -9.14
CA ASN A 92 0.80 0.97 -9.71
C ASN A 92 0.75 0.05 -10.94
N VAL A 93 0.80 0.65 -12.14
CA VAL A 93 0.63 -0.09 -13.40
C VAL A 93 1.88 -0.82 -13.85
N ASN A 94 3.01 -0.66 -13.14
CA ASN A 94 4.34 -1.14 -13.44
C ASN A 94 4.95 -0.48 -14.70
N LEU A 95 6.12 0.11 -14.52
CA LEU A 95 6.87 0.82 -15.57
C LEU A 95 7.11 -0.05 -16.82
N ASP A 96 7.36 -1.36 -16.63
CA ASP A 96 7.62 -2.32 -17.70
C ASP A 96 6.36 -2.99 -18.25
N ASN A 97 5.17 -2.49 -17.90
CA ASN A 97 3.90 -3.06 -18.38
C ASN A 97 3.76 -2.89 -19.90
N ARG A 98 3.47 -4.00 -20.58
CA ARG A 98 3.35 -4.06 -22.04
C ARG A 98 1.91 -4.13 -22.55
N ASP A 99 0.91 -4.09 -21.67
CA ASP A 99 -0.50 -4.18 -22.03
C ASP A 99 -1.29 -2.92 -21.61
N ALA A 100 -0.75 -1.74 -21.92
CA ALA A 100 -1.40 -0.46 -21.62
C ALA A 100 -2.85 -0.39 -22.13
N ARG A 101 -3.14 -0.98 -23.30
CA ARG A 101 -4.50 -1.02 -23.86
C ARG A 101 -5.44 -1.90 -23.04
N GLY A 102 -5.00 -3.09 -22.63
CA GLY A 102 -5.80 -4.00 -21.81
C GLY A 102 -6.05 -3.43 -20.43
N GLU A 103 -5.04 -2.84 -19.81
CA GLU A 103 -5.18 -2.16 -18.50
C GLU A 103 -6.12 -0.97 -18.58
N SER A 104 -5.99 -0.14 -19.62
CA SER A 104 -6.90 0.98 -19.88
C SER A 104 -8.36 0.52 -20.00
N ALA A 105 -8.61 -0.54 -20.77
CA ALA A 105 -9.96 -1.09 -20.93
C ALA A 105 -10.54 -1.61 -19.59
N ARG A 106 -9.72 -2.25 -18.75
CA ARG A 106 -10.15 -2.75 -17.43
C ARG A 106 -10.44 -1.62 -16.44
N LEU A 107 -9.60 -0.58 -16.42
CA LEU A 107 -9.82 0.60 -15.59
C LEU A 107 -11.08 1.36 -16.01
N LEU A 108 -11.37 1.46 -17.30
CA LEU A 108 -12.63 2.02 -17.81
C LEU A 108 -13.84 1.17 -17.40
N ALA A 109 -13.74 -0.15 -17.49
CA ALA A 109 -14.81 -1.07 -17.09
C ALA A 109 -15.09 -1.06 -15.57
N ALA A 110 -14.13 -0.68 -14.75
CA ALA A 110 -14.30 -0.57 -13.29
C ALA A 110 -15.12 0.66 -12.88
N ASP A 111 -15.35 1.58 -13.81
CA ASP A 111 -16.28 2.72 -13.68
C ASP A 111 -16.04 3.60 -12.44
N ALA A 112 -14.76 3.93 -12.17
CA ALA A 112 -14.39 4.82 -11.08
C ALA A 112 -14.61 6.30 -11.46
N ASP A 113 -14.80 7.16 -10.46
CA ASP A 113 -14.86 8.61 -10.64
C ASP A 113 -13.48 9.23 -10.81
N ILE A 114 -12.49 8.65 -10.12
CA ILE A 114 -11.10 9.13 -10.11
C ILE A 114 -10.15 7.92 -10.20
N LEU A 115 -9.13 8.06 -11.04
CA LEU A 115 -7.99 7.12 -11.11
C LEU A 115 -6.75 7.81 -10.60
N ALA A 116 -5.99 7.14 -9.74
CA ALA A 116 -4.65 7.55 -9.30
C ALA A 116 -3.68 6.43 -9.68
N LEU A 117 -2.73 6.74 -10.57
CA LEU A 117 -1.89 5.75 -11.24
C LEU A 117 -0.42 6.09 -11.01
N ALA A 118 0.39 5.10 -10.66
CA ALA A 118 1.85 5.22 -10.58
C ALA A 118 2.54 4.39 -11.68
N GLU A 119 3.77 4.76 -12.00
CA GLU A 119 4.62 4.12 -13.00
C GLU A 119 4.02 4.11 -14.43
N ILE A 120 3.12 5.05 -14.69
CA ILE A 120 2.40 5.11 -15.95
C ILE A 120 3.21 5.83 -17.03
N GLN A 121 3.41 5.15 -18.18
CA GLN A 121 4.11 5.68 -19.34
C GLN A 121 3.12 6.26 -20.35
N LEU A 122 2.71 7.52 -20.15
CA LEU A 122 1.64 8.17 -20.95
C LEU A 122 1.98 8.40 -22.42
N HIS A 123 3.22 8.21 -22.83
CA HIS A 123 3.60 8.19 -24.24
C HIS A 123 3.09 6.94 -24.97
N ASP A 124 2.72 5.84 -24.24
CA ASP A 124 2.07 4.69 -24.86
C ASP A 124 0.63 5.04 -25.24
N PRO A 125 0.26 4.91 -26.54
CA PRO A 125 -1.09 5.24 -27.02
C PRO A 125 -2.18 4.36 -26.40
N GLY A 126 -1.86 3.23 -25.78
CA GLY A 126 -2.80 2.40 -25.05
C GLY A 126 -3.51 3.12 -23.90
N TRP A 127 -2.91 4.18 -23.34
CA TRP A 127 -3.51 4.99 -22.28
C TRP A 127 -4.41 6.13 -22.78
N GLN A 128 -4.44 6.39 -24.10
CA GLN A 128 -5.25 7.48 -24.67
C GLN A 128 -6.75 7.37 -24.32
N PRO A 129 -7.39 6.19 -24.32
CA PRO A 129 -8.79 6.07 -23.92
C PRO A 129 -9.08 6.57 -22.50
N LEU A 130 -8.15 6.36 -21.53
CA LEU A 130 -8.32 6.90 -20.17
C LEU A 130 -8.34 8.43 -20.18
N ARG A 131 -7.40 9.07 -20.89
CA ARG A 131 -7.30 10.53 -20.97
C ARG A 131 -8.54 11.16 -21.63
N GLN A 132 -9.15 10.46 -22.57
CA GLN A 132 -10.40 10.92 -23.20
C GLN A 132 -11.61 10.79 -22.27
N HIS A 133 -11.68 9.71 -21.49
CA HIS A 133 -12.79 9.45 -20.57
C HIS A 133 -12.69 10.28 -19.27
N TYR A 134 -11.47 10.57 -18.84
CA TYR A 134 -11.15 11.34 -17.63
C TYR A 134 -10.42 12.63 -18.02
N PRO A 135 -11.15 13.68 -18.47
CA PRO A 135 -10.53 14.87 -19.04
C PRO A 135 -9.92 15.83 -18.01
N HIS A 136 -10.13 15.58 -16.73
CA HIS A 136 -9.66 16.43 -15.64
C HIS A 136 -8.57 15.73 -14.84
N GLY A 137 -7.73 16.51 -14.14
CA GLY A 137 -6.67 15.99 -13.28
C GLY A 137 -5.32 16.62 -13.57
N CYS A 138 -4.26 15.99 -13.09
CA CYS A 138 -2.88 16.42 -13.34
C CYS A 138 -1.94 15.21 -13.36
N VAL A 139 -0.78 15.41 -13.99
CA VAL A 139 0.17 14.35 -14.29
C VAL A 139 1.57 14.84 -14.06
N HIS A 140 2.42 14.01 -13.49
CA HIS A 140 3.86 14.09 -13.57
C HIS A 140 4.37 13.05 -14.57
N GLU A 141 4.75 13.51 -15.77
CA GLU A 141 5.29 12.65 -16.81
C GLU A 141 6.81 12.52 -16.65
N GLU A 142 7.26 11.31 -16.45
CA GLU A 142 8.67 10.98 -16.32
C GLU A 142 8.90 9.56 -16.87
N ASN A 143 10.03 9.32 -17.53
CA ASN A 143 10.41 7.98 -17.96
C ASN A 143 11.18 7.28 -16.81
N SER A 144 10.51 7.13 -15.67
CA SER A 144 11.02 6.50 -14.47
C SER A 144 9.85 5.90 -13.65
N PRO A 145 10.13 5.13 -12.60
CA PRO A 145 9.09 4.63 -11.69
C PRO A 145 8.28 5.72 -10.98
N PHE A 146 8.72 6.99 -11.03
CA PHE A 146 8.06 8.09 -10.32
C PHE A 146 7.03 8.84 -11.17
N ALA A 147 6.75 8.39 -12.39
CA ALA A 147 5.62 8.89 -13.17
C ALA A 147 4.32 8.67 -12.40
N LEU A 148 3.50 9.72 -12.26
CA LEU A 148 2.31 9.71 -11.42
C LEU A 148 1.17 10.49 -12.09
N ALA A 149 -0.05 9.96 -12.05
CA ALA A 149 -1.22 10.58 -12.65
C ALA A 149 -2.43 10.52 -11.73
N VAL A 150 -3.20 11.59 -11.71
CA VAL A 150 -4.58 11.59 -11.21
C VAL A 150 -5.47 12.01 -12.37
N PHE A 151 -6.44 11.17 -12.72
CA PHE A 151 -7.46 11.42 -13.74
C PHE A 151 -8.84 11.41 -13.09
N ALA A 152 -9.70 12.36 -13.45
CA ALA A 152 -11.04 12.50 -12.90
C ALA A 152 -12.07 12.76 -14.00
N ARG A 153 -13.30 12.21 -13.85
CA ARG A 153 -14.42 12.49 -14.74
C ARG A 153 -14.97 13.90 -14.58
N ALA A 154 -15.11 14.32 -13.33
CA ALA A 154 -15.61 15.63 -12.97
C ALA A 154 -14.46 16.61 -12.72
N PRO A 155 -14.68 17.92 -12.94
CA PRO A 155 -13.69 18.93 -12.59
C PRO A 155 -13.28 18.85 -11.11
N LEU A 156 -11.99 19.00 -10.87
CA LEU A 156 -11.40 19.15 -9.54
C LEU A 156 -11.31 20.63 -9.20
N ALA A 157 -11.49 21.01 -7.94
CA ALA A 157 -11.29 22.37 -7.49
C ALA A 157 -9.82 22.81 -7.61
N ALA A 158 -8.89 21.87 -7.41
CA ALA A 158 -7.46 22.04 -7.66
C ALA A 158 -6.80 20.69 -7.92
N CYS A 159 -5.74 20.67 -8.71
CA CYS A 159 -4.86 19.50 -8.88
C CYS A 159 -3.42 19.98 -9.10
N GLU A 160 -2.50 19.52 -8.28
CA GLU A 160 -1.13 20.01 -8.25
C GLU A 160 -0.16 18.85 -8.08
N VAL A 161 0.88 18.84 -8.93
CA VAL A 161 2.07 18.01 -8.71
C VAL A 161 2.98 18.76 -7.75
N ARG A 162 3.38 18.12 -6.68
CA ARG A 162 4.28 18.65 -5.67
C ARG A 162 5.40 17.65 -5.41
N PHE A 163 6.50 18.15 -4.84
CA PHE A 163 7.68 17.34 -4.60
C PHE A 163 8.09 17.35 -3.13
N ILE A 164 8.65 16.24 -2.71
CA ILE A 164 9.39 16.08 -1.47
C ILE A 164 10.78 15.64 -1.90
N GLU A 165 11.77 16.53 -1.78
CA GLU A 165 13.05 16.39 -2.46
C GLU A 165 12.81 16.20 -3.98
N ASP A 166 13.30 15.12 -4.57
CA ASP A 166 13.17 14.82 -6.00
C ASP A 166 11.93 13.95 -6.32
N TYR A 167 11.12 13.58 -5.33
CA TYR A 167 10.05 12.61 -5.50
C TYR A 167 8.67 13.27 -5.53
N PRO A 168 7.87 13.04 -6.59
CA PRO A 168 6.58 13.68 -6.75
C PRO A 168 5.50 13.07 -5.86
N TYR A 169 4.49 13.87 -5.54
CA TYR A 169 3.17 13.45 -5.14
C TYR A 169 2.13 14.36 -5.77
N ILE A 170 0.92 13.87 -5.93
CA ILE A 170 -0.18 14.70 -6.43
C ILE A 170 -1.12 15.00 -5.27
N ARG A 171 -1.49 16.29 -5.15
CA ARG A 171 -2.54 16.76 -4.27
C ARG A 171 -3.69 17.28 -5.12
N ALA A 172 -4.86 16.64 -5.01
CA ALA A 172 -6.07 17.04 -5.71
C ALA A 172 -7.16 17.39 -4.70
N THR A 173 -7.86 18.51 -4.93
CA THR A 173 -9.00 18.93 -4.12
C THR A 173 -10.28 18.69 -4.93
N LEU A 174 -11.20 17.91 -4.38
CA LEU A 174 -12.49 17.64 -4.97
C LEU A 174 -13.40 18.88 -4.84
N ALA A 175 -14.45 18.95 -5.64
CA ALA A 175 -15.40 20.07 -5.62
C ALA A 175 -16.11 20.25 -4.25
N ASP A 176 -16.20 19.18 -3.45
CA ASP A 176 -16.77 19.21 -2.09
C ASP A 176 -15.76 19.56 -0.99
N GLY A 177 -14.51 19.87 -1.35
CA GLY A 177 -13.44 20.28 -0.44
C GLY A 177 -12.64 19.14 0.17
N ARG A 178 -12.98 17.88 -0.10
CA ARG A 178 -12.14 16.72 0.28
C ARG A 178 -10.83 16.72 -0.49
N THR A 179 -9.75 16.26 0.12
CA THR A 179 -8.42 16.28 -0.50
C THR A 179 -7.89 14.87 -0.73
N LEU A 180 -7.56 14.56 -1.99
CA LEU A 180 -6.88 13.33 -2.39
C LEU A 180 -5.37 13.57 -2.47
N TYR A 181 -4.61 12.64 -1.93
CA TYR A 181 -3.17 12.53 -2.13
C TYR A 181 -2.88 11.23 -2.88
N ALA A 182 -2.13 11.32 -3.97
CA ALA A 182 -1.55 10.17 -4.67
C ALA A 182 -0.04 10.22 -4.49
N ALA A 183 0.55 9.15 -3.97
CA ALA A 183 1.94 9.14 -3.53
C ALA A 183 2.66 7.84 -3.91
N HIS A 184 3.91 7.97 -4.38
CA HIS A 184 4.78 6.83 -4.66
C HIS A 184 6.22 7.17 -4.21
N PRO A 185 6.54 7.03 -2.91
CA PRO A 185 7.89 7.23 -2.38
C PRO A 185 8.86 6.17 -2.90
N PRO A 186 10.18 6.45 -2.93
CA PRO A 186 11.18 5.51 -3.42
C PRO A 186 11.23 4.22 -2.58
N PRO A 187 11.55 3.06 -3.20
CA PRO A 187 11.68 1.79 -2.50
C PRO A 187 12.95 1.75 -1.62
N PRO A 188 12.96 1.05 -0.48
CA PRO A 188 14.11 0.98 0.42
C PRO A 188 15.16 -0.06 -0.03
N ILE A 189 15.64 0.03 -1.27
CA ILE A 189 16.60 -0.92 -1.85
C ILE A 189 18.07 -0.58 -1.55
N ASN A 190 18.33 0.62 -1.04
CA ASN A 190 19.62 1.06 -0.51
C ASN A 190 19.41 2.12 0.58
N ALA A 191 20.51 2.54 1.23
CA ALA A 191 20.45 3.47 2.36
C ALA A 191 19.92 4.86 1.97
N ASP A 192 20.24 5.35 0.77
CA ASP A 192 19.85 6.69 0.31
C ASP A 192 18.35 6.72 0.00
N LEU A 193 17.85 5.76 -0.78
CA LEU A 193 16.43 5.63 -1.09
C LEU A 193 15.59 5.34 0.17
N ALA A 194 16.11 4.55 1.10
CA ALA A 194 15.44 4.31 2.38
C ALA A 194 15.30 5.61 3.20
N ARG A 195 16.36 6.46 3.25
CA ARG A 195 16.30 7.77 3.91
C ARG A 195 15.32 8.71 3.21
N ALA A 196 15.37 8.78 1.88
CA ALA A 196 14.44 9.59 1.09
C ALA A 196 12.98 9.17 1.33
N ARG A 197 12.68 7.86 1.35
CA ARG A 197 11.35 7.34 1.68
C ARG A 197 10.89 7.77 3.07
N ILE A 198 11.75 7.66 4.08
CA ILE A 198 11.41 8.07 5.45
C ILE A 198 11.12 9.57 5.52
N ALA A 199 11.94 10.40 4.88
CA ALA A 199 11.72 11.84 4.78
C ALA A 199 10.41 12.15 4.07
N TYR A 200 10.14 11.46 2.96
CA TYR A 200 8.91 11.58 2.20
C TYR A 200 7.67 11.26 3.05
N LEU A 201 7.63 10.10 3.73
CA LEU A 201 6.50 9.70 4.55
C LEU A 201 6.25 10.68 5.71
N ARG A 202 7.32 11.22 6.33
CA ARG A 202 7.20 12.20 7.41
C ARG A 202 6.64 13.54 6.92
N HIS A 203 7.17 14.04 5.80
CA HIS A 203 6.67 15.29 5.22
C HIS A 203 5.21 15.15 4.77
N LEU A 204 4.88 14.02 4.15
CA LEU A 204 3.50 13.71 3.75
C LEU A 204 2.57 13.66 4.96
N ALA A 205 3.02 13.05 6.08
CA ALA A 205 2.27 13.02 7.32
C ALA A 205 1.96 14.44 7.85
N ASP A 206 2.94 15.35 7.82
CA ASP A 206 2.76 16.73 8.28
C ASP A 206 1.77 17.49 7.42
N ARG A 207 1.76 17.25 6.10
CA ARG A 207 0.78 17.86 5.19
C ARG A 207 -0.62 17.31 5.44
N LEU A 208 -0.76 15.99 5.52
CA LEU A 208 -2.03 15.33 5.76
C LEU A 208 -2.63 15.72 7.13
N ALA A 209 -1.80 15.93 8.15
CA ALA A 209 -2.26 16.34 9.48
C ALA A 209 -3.02 17.67 9.49
N THR A 210 -2.79 18.53 8.49
CA THR A 210 -3.46 19.83 8.37
C THR A 210 -4.77 19.79 7.58
N GLU A 211 -5.05 18.67 6.89
CA GLU A 211 -6.27 18.53 6.08
C GLU A 211 -7.50 18.23 6.96
N LYS A 212 -8.64 18.80 6.59
CA LYS A 212 -9.91 18.54 7.30
C LYS A 212 -10.46 17.15 7.01
N SER A 213 -10.37 16.72 5.75
CA SER A 213 -10.74 15.38 5.28
C SER A 213 -9.84 15.02 4.12
N ALA A 214 -9.14 13.90 4.22
CA ALA A 214 -8.20 13.48 3.21
C ALA A 214 -8.22 11.96 2.99
N LEU A 215 -7.92 11.57 1.77
CA LEU A 215 -7.60 10.20 1.37
C LEU A 215 -6.20 10.17 0.79
N LEU A 216 -5.34 9.33 1.32
CA LEU A 216 -4.03 9.00 0.74
C LEU A 216 -4.12 7.66 0.03
N LEU A 217 -3.84 7.67 -1.26
CA LEU A 217 -3.68 6.48 -2.09
C LEU A 217 -2.20 6.38 -2.50
N GLY A 218 -1.62 5.19 -2.42
CA GLY A 218 -0.22 5.05 -2.82
C GLY A 218 0.36 3.66 -2.66
N ASP A 219 1.32 3.35 -3.53
CA ASP A 219 2.37 2.39 -3.22
C ASP A 219 3.37 3.10 -2.30
N LEU A 220 3.30 2.83 -1.01
CA LEU A 220 4.15 3.48 -0.03
C LEU A 220 5.50 2.79 0.16
N ASN A 221 5.75 1.72 -0.59
CA ASN A 221 6.94 0.88 -0.44
C ASN A 221 7.19 0.50 1.03
N SER A 222 6.11 0.36 1.78
CA SER A 222 6.07 0.07 3.22
C SER A 222 4.85 -0.77 3.55
N SER A 223 5.02 -1.88 4.24
CA SER A 223 3.88 -2.66 4.72
C SER A 223 3.29 -2.09 6.02
N PRO A 224 2.07 -2.47 6.41
CA PRO A 224 1.43 -2.06 7.67
C PRO A 224 2.24 -2.40 8.94
N TYR A 225 3.21 -3.29 8.82
CA TYR A 225 4.06 -3.73 9.92
C TYR A 225 5.32 -2.86 10.10
N SER A 226 5.65 -2.02 9.12
CA SER A 226 6.75 -1.05 9.19
C SER A 226 6.50 0.00 10.26
N GLN A 227 7.54 0.37 11.00
CA GLN A 227 7.48 1.43 11.98
C GLN A 227 7.21 2.79 11.34
N HIS A 228 7.77 3.05 10.16
CA HIS A 228 7.59 4.30 9.42
C HIS A 228 6.17 4.44 8.87
N TYR A 229 5.55 3.33 8.42
CA TYR A 229 4.13 3.33 8.07
C TYR A 229 3.24 3.63 9.28
N ARG A 230 3.49 3.01 10.43
CA ARG A 230 2.73 3.28 11.65
C ARG A 230 2.93 4.70 12.18
N GLU A 231 4.15 5.26 12.00
CA GLU A 231 4.44 6.66 12.31
C GLU A 231 3.60 7.59 11.42
N LEU A 232 3.53 7.32 10.10
CA LEU A 232 2.67 8.07 9.17
C LEU A 232 1.22 8.06 9.64
N LEU A 233 0.64 6.89 9.95
CA LEU A 233 -0.75 6.79 10.44
C LEU A 233 -0.98 7.63 11.68
N ARG A 234 -0.14 7.45 12.69
CA ARG A 234 -0.27 8.14 13.98
C ARG A 234 -0.11 9.66 13.83
N ARG A 235 0.88 10.11 13.06
CA ARG A 235 1.24 11.52 12.90
C ARG A 235 0.20 12.30 12.10
N ALA A 236 -0.33 11.67 11.05
CA ALA A 236 -1.35 12.26 10.19
C ALA A 236 -2.80 12.01 10.67
N GLY A 237 -3.01 11.19 11.70
CA GLY A 237 -4.36 10.78 12.11
C GLY A 237 -5.09 9.98 11.02
N LEU A 238 -4.35 9.10 10.33
CA LEU A 238 -4.88 8.26 9.26
C LEU A 238 -5.33 6.91 9.78
N HIS A 239 -6.35 6.35 9.12
CA HIS A 239 -6.85 5.01 9.34
C HIS A 239 -6.73 4.20 8.05
N THR A 240 -6.31 2.93 8.17
CA THR A 240 -6.28 2.01 7.03
C THR A 240 -7.69 1.59 6.64
N THR A 241 -7.93 1.45 5.33
CA THR A 241 -9.22 1.01 4.76
C THR A 241 -9.16 -0.42 4.24
N THR A 242 -8.02 -1.09 4.40
CA THR A 242 -7.79 -2.49 4.03
C THR A 242 -7.22 -3.26 5.22
N ARG A 243 -7.29 -4.60 5.17
CA ARG A 243 -6.61 -5.46 6.15
C ARG A 243 -5.10 -5.40 5.96
N ASN A 244 -4.36 -5.47 7.07
CA ASN A 244 -2.89 -5.39 7.05
C ASN A 244 -2.22 -6.47 6.17
N GLY A 245 -2.79 -7.68 6.11
CA GLY A 245 -2.26 -8.78 5.33
C GLY A 245 -2.78 -8.88 3.91
N LEU A 246 -3.46 -7.85 3.37
CA LEU A 246 -3.91 -7.87 1.98
C LEU A 246 -2.71 -7.81 1.04
N PRO A 247 -2.40 -8.86 0.24
CA PRO A 247 -1.27 -8.79 -0.68
C PRO A 247 -1.62 -7.89 -1.86
N THR A 248 -0.80 -6.87 -2.09
CA THR A 248 -0.94 -5.95 -3.22
C THR A 248 0.24 -6.01 -4.18
N TRP A 249 1.39 -6.51 -3.75
CA TRP A 249 2.58 -6.76 -4.58
C TRP A 249 2.87 -8.26 -4.67
N LEU A 250 2.84 -8.79 -5.91
CA LEU A 250 2.84 -10.22 -6.19
C LEU A 250 4.14 -10.95 -5.83
N PRO A 251 5.36 -10.43 -6.14
CA PRO A 251 6.59 -11.22 -6.03
C PRO A 251 6.82 -11.84 -4.65
N LEU A 252 6.48 -11.13 -3.58
CA LEU A 252 6.62 -11.62 -2.20
C LEU A 252 5.30 -11.60 -1.43
N GLY A 253 4.16 -11.34 -2.08
CA GLY A 253 2.86 -11.26 -1.42
C GLY A 253 2.78 -10.18 -0.33
N LEU A 254 3.46 -9.04 -0.54
CA LEU A 254 3.48 -7.95 0.42
C LEU A 254 2.31 -6.99 0.19
N ASN A 255 1.92 -6.30 1.25
CA ASN A 255 0.98 -5.19 1.22
C ASN A 255 1.76 -3.88 1.15
N LEU A 256 1.93 -3.32 -0.04
CA LEU A 256 2.69 -2.07 -0.27
C LEU A 256 1.78 -0.93 -0.75
N ASP A 257 0.64 -1.27 -1.36
CA ASP A 257 -0.35 -0.32 -1.84
C ASP A 257 -1.43 -0.08 -0.80
N HIS A 258 -1.72 1.18 -0.53
CA HIS A 258 -2.57 1.58 0.57
C HIS A 258 -3.61 2.61 0.17
N ALA A 259 -4.76 2.52 0.83
CA ALA A 259 -5.75 3.57 0.90
C ALA A 259 -5.95 3.93 2.38
N LEU A 260 -5.64 5.17 2.74
CA LEU A 260 -5.62 5.65 4.12
C LEU A 260 -6.49 6.89 4.23
N VAL A 261 -7.48 6.85 5.12
CA VAL A 261 -8.45 7.94 5.29
C VAL A 261 -8.16 8.75 6.56
N ARG A 262 -8.24 10.07 6.44
CA ARG A 262 -8.29 11.02 7.54
C ARG A 262 -9.67 11.64 7.59
N HIS A 263 -10.36 11.47 8.70
CA HIS A 263 -11.73 11.94 8.91
C HIS A 263 -12.70 11.58 7.76
N GLY A 264 -13.71 10.83 8.06
CA GLY A 264 -14.68 10.30 7.09
C GLY A 264 -14.63 8.78 7.00
N GLN A 265 -15.54 8.24 6.21
CA GLN A 265 -15.67 6.80 5.97
C GLN A 265 -15.08 6.44 4.60
N ALA A 266 -14.29 5.39 4.55
CA ALA A 266 -13.82 4.82 3.30
C ALA A 266 -13.72 3.30 3.44
N HIS A 267 -14.07 2.62 2.36
CA HIS A 267 -13.93 1.17 2.25
C HIS A 267 -13.11 0.84 1.01
N SER A 268 -12.12 -0.03 1.16
CA SER A 268 -11.31 -0.44 0.03
C SER A 268 -11.31 -1.95 -0.16
N SER A 269 -11.34 -2.34 -1.43
CA SER A 269 -11.21 -3.71 -1.87
C SER A 269 -10.14 -3.82 -2.95
N ALA A 270 -9.44 -4.95 -2.97
CA ALA A 270 -8.48 -5.22 -4.02
C ALA A 270 -9.19 -5.84 -5.23
N LEU A 271 -8.95 -5.28 -6.40
CA LEU A 271 -9.42 -5.84 -7.66
C LEU A 271 -8.53 -7.03 -8.09
N PRO A 272 -8.95 -7.84 -9.06
CA PRO A 272 -8.13 -8.93 -9.57
C PRO A 272 -6.75 -8.49 -10.07
N TRP A 273 -5.77 -9.39 -9.96
CA TRP A 273 -4.46 -9.23 -10.59
C TRP A 273 -4.58 -9.21 -12.11
N HIS A 274 -3.77 -8.37 -12.77
CA HIS A 274 -3.68 -8.29 -14.21
C HIS A 274 -2.22 -8.43 -14.69
N THR A 275 -1.74 -7.51 -15.50
CA THR A 275 -0.39 -7.58 -16.08
C THR A 275 0.67 -6.90 -15.24
N SER A 276 0.29 -6.02 -14.31
CA SER A 276 1.21 -5.46 -13.32
C SER A 276 1.53 -6.49 -12.22
N ASP A 277 2.69 -6.36 -11.60
CA ASP A 277 3.05 -7.05 -10.36
C ASP A 277 2.38 -6.45 -9.12
N HIS A 278 1.67 -5.32 -9.27
CA HIS A 278 0.76 -4.78 -8.30
C HIS A 278 -0.70 -5.08 -8.68
N ARG A 279 -1.60 -5.00 -7.71
CA ARG A 279 -3.04 -5.12 -7.96
C ARG A 279 -3.76 -3.81 -7.63
N PRO A 280 -4.78 -3.45 -8.42
CA PRO A 280 -5.51 -2.23 -8.17
C PRO A 280 -6.27 -2.30 -6.83
N LEU A 281 -6.37 -1.16 -6.15
CA LEU A 281 -7.25 -0.95 -5.00
C LEU A 281 -8.40 -0.04 -5.40
N GLN A 282 -9.63 -0.54 -5.32
CA GLN A 282 -10.83 0.28 -5.42
C GLN A 282 -11.19 0.79 -4.03
N THR A 283 -11.47 2.07 -3.93
CA THR A 283 -11.87 2.74 -2.68
C THR A 283 -13.15 3.52 -2.91
N ASP A 284 -14.18 3.20 -2.14
CA ASP A 284 -15.40 4.00 -2.05
C ASP A 284 -15.23 4.94 -0.84
N TRP A 285 -15.17 6.26 -1.11
CA TRP A 285 -14.89 7.30 -0.14
C TRP A 285 -16.12 8.17 0.09
N GLY A 286 -16.72 8.02 1.26
CA GLY A 286 -17.90 8.76 1.70
C GLY A 286 -17.61 10.26 1.91
N ARG A 287 -18.67 11.06 1.91
CA ARG A 287 -18.59 12.45 2.34
C ARG A 287 -18.49 12.51 3.85
N PRO A 288 -17.79 13.51 4.41
CA PRO A 288 -17.68 13.67 5.86
C PRO A 288 -19.03 13.98 6.50
#